data_36e6ef2972e5d6256cf19a7aad37aa07
#
_entry.id   36e6ef2972e5d6256cf19a7aad37aa07
#
_cell.length_a   1.000
_cell.length_b   1.000
_cell.length_c   1.000
_cell.angle_alpha   90.00
_cell.angle_beta   90.00
_cell.angle_gamma   90.00
#
_symmetry.space_group_name_H-M   'P 1'
#
loop_
_entity.id
_entity.type
_entity.pdbx_description
1 polymer ?
#
loop_
_entity_poly.entity_id
_entity_poly.type
_entity_poly.pdbx_seq_one_letter_code
_entity_poly.pdbx_strand_id
1 'polypeptide(L)'
;MEDKSGLPELTDMSLWFKNNIKDLSKVTKIEEFPNDKRKVFDNTIYASSLNGLFSDCKLFSNQTVDSIISKINIKYLSDKNAFINTFSGLEIVTKLNLTVWDFSNLEIKNMKNMFYGCKNLKELKGIKNLVNSKTVDINTMFADCSSLEEIDISDWDTSGVEDFSRMFDGCFNLKKITGVIDMKSCKQYAGMFGVNQGTGCKNLKGLKIKNPPNGFFLSGLDKTQYEII
;
A
#
# COMPACT_ATOMS: atom_id res chain seq x y z
N MET A 1 -12.61 18.40 -23.57
CA MET A 1 -14.02 18.78 -23.38
C MET A 1 -14.23 18.88 -21.89
N GLU A 2 -14.47 20.07 -21.35
CA GLU A 2 -14.87 20.23 -19.94
C GLU A 2 -16.26 19.64 -19.81
N ASP A 3 -16.40 18.71 -18.86
CA ASP A 3 -17.71 18.25 -18.43
C ASP A 3 -18.50 19.47 -17.92
N LYS A 4 -19.78 19.56 -18.29
CA LYS A 4 -20.68 20.65 -17.91
C LYS A 4 -20.93 20.76 -16.38
N SER A 5 -20.34 19.87 -15.57
CA SER A 5 -20.36 19.84 -14.10
C SER A 5 -19.27 20.70 -13.44
N GLY A 6 -18.30 21.22 -14.20
CA GLY A 6 -17.12 21.93 -13.67
C GLY A 6 -16.09 21.00 -12.98
N LEU A 7 -16.26 19.67 -13.08
CA LEU A 7 -15.29 18.70 -12.59
C LEU A 7 -14.21 18.42 -13.66
N PRO A 8 -12.96 18.12 -13.26
CA PRO A 8 -11.92 17.76 -14.20
C PRO A 8 -12.24 16.42 -14.87
N GLU A 9 -11.70 16.20 -16.07
CA GLU A 9 -11.73 14.89 -16.72
C GLU A 9 -10.99 13.87 -15.85
N LEU A 10 -11.66 12.77 -15.50
CA LEU A 10 -11.10 11.72 -14.66
C LEU A 10 -10.43 10.64 -15.53
N THR A 11 -9.24 10.23 -15.11
CA THR A 11 -8.46 9.20 -15.81
C THR A 11 -8.40 7.93 -14.97
N ASP A 12 -8.79 6.79 -15.55
CA ASP A 12 -8.53 5.49 -14.96
C ASP A 12 -7.08 5.08 -15.23
N MET A 13 -6.27 5.07 -14.17
CA MET A 13 -4.86 4.69 -14.21
C MET A 13 -4.64 3.21 -13.85
N SER A 14 -5.71 2.42 -13.75
CA SER A 14 -5.61 1.00 -13.41
C SER A 14 -4.74 0.25 -14.42
N LEU A 15 -3.72 -0.46 -13.90
CA LEU A 15 -2.76 -1.23 -14.71
C LEU A 15 -2.13 -0.42 -15.87
N TRP A 16 -2.06 0.91 -15.74
CA TRP A 16 -1.68 1.79 -16.85
C TRP A 16 -0.35 1.39 -17.48
N PHE A 17 0.69 1.14 -16.70
CA PHE A 17 2.00 0.74 -17.23
C PHE A 17 1.94 -0.61 -17.93
N LYS A 18 1.27 -1.60 -17.31
CA LYS A 18 1.10 -2.94 -17.88
C LYS A 18 0.37 -2.91 -19.23
N ASN A 19 -0.65 -2.05 -19.37
CA ASN A 19 -1.46 -1.96 -20.57
C ASN A 19 -0.80 -1.13 -21.69
N ASN A 20 0.11 -0.21 -21.34
CA ASN A 20 0.67 0.76 -22.29
C ASN A 20 2.16 0.54 -22.62
N ILE A 21 2.87 -0.27 -21.81
CA ILE A 21 4.30 -0.53 -21.98
C ILE A 21 4.49 -2.02 -22.26
N LYS A 22 5.02 -2.34 -23.46
CA LYS A 22 5.16 -3.72 -23.93
C LYS A 22 6.10 -4.57 -23.08
N ASP A 23 7.17 -3.98 -22.57
CA ASP A 23 8.19 -4.68 -21.78
C ASP A 23 8.65 -3.82 -20.61
N LEU A 24 7.93 -3.93 -19.48
CA LEU A 24 8.25 -3.21 -18.24
C LEU A 24 9.58 -3.64 -17.61
N SER A 25 10.09 -4.83 -17.98
CA SER A 25 11.35 -5.34 -17.41
C SER A 25 12.59 -4.54 -17.83
N LYS A 26 12.46 -3.68 -18.84
CA LYS A 26 13.56 -2.86 -19.38
C LYS A 26 13.43 -1.38 -19.10
N VAL A 27 12.26 -0.93 -18.63
CA VAL A 27 11.99 0.49 -18.42
C VAL A 27 12.38 0.90 -17.00
N THR A 28 13.26 1.88 -16.89
CA THR A 28 13.77 2.38 -15.59
C THR A 28 13.33 3.82 -15.30
N LYS A 29 12.97 4.59 -16.31
CA LYS A 29 12.60 6.02 -16.19
C LYS A 29 11.60 6.43 -17.27
N ILE A 30 10.90 7.56 -17.03
CA ILE A 30 9.83 8.06 -17.91
C ILE A 30 10.32 8.39 -19.33
N GLU A 31 11.54 8.88 -19.47
CA GLU A 31 12.14 9.24 -20.76
C GLU A 31 12.28 8.05 -21.72
N GLU A 32 12.25 6.83 -21.20
CA GLU A 32 12.28 5.59 -21.98
C GLU A 32 10.90 5.19 -22.52
N PHE A 33 9.82 5.87 -22.10
CA PHE A 33 8.49 5.60 -22.61
C PHE A 33 8.32 6.13 -24.03
N PRO A 34 7.48 5.49 -24.87
CA PRO A 34 7.06 6.06 -26.14
C PRO A 34 6.48 7.47 -25.94
N ASN A 35 6.77 8.39 -26.88
CA ASN A 35 6.42 9.81 -26.71
C ASN A 35 4.91 10.03 -26.50
N ASP A 36 4.06 9.28 -27.21
CA ASP A 36 2.60 9.32 -27.03
C ASP A 36 2.14 8.88 -25.64
N LYS A 37 2.88 7.98 -24.98
CA LYS A 37 2.60 7.52 -23.61
C LYS A 37 3.12 8.48 -22.55
N ARG A 38 4.23 9.19 -22.79
CA ARG A 38 4.75 10.21 -21.84
C ARG A 38 3.84 11.40 -21.68
N LYS A 39 3.14 11.80 -22.74
CA LYS A 39 2.27 12.99 -22.76
C LYS A 39 1.21 13.00 -21.67
N VAL A 40 0.78 11.84 -21.16
CA VAL A 40 -0.18 11.77 -20.04
C VAL A 40 0.38 12.43 -18.78
N PHE A 41 1.71 12.45 -18.61
CA PHE A 41 2.38 13.03 -17.44
C PHE A 41 2.81 14.50 -17.63
N ASP A 42 2.46 15.13 -18.75
CA ASP A 42 2.76 16.56 -18.96
C ASP A 42 1.92 17.46 -18.06
N ASN A 43 0.72 17.00 -17.69
CA ASN A 43 -0.23 17.72 -16.84
C ASN A 43 -0.59 16.93 -15.58
N THR A 44 -1.32 17.58 -14.67
CA THR A 44 -1.93 16.89 -13.51
C THR A 44 -3.00 15.90 -13.99
N ILE A 45 -2.91 14.67 -13.50
CA ILE A 45 -3.85 13.59 -13.77
C ILE A 45 -4.83 13.51 -12.61
N TYR A 46 -6.11 13.69 -12.86
CA TYR A 46 -7.16 13.46 -11.86
C TYR A 46 -7.62 12.01 -11.97
N ALA A 47 -7.12 11.18 -11.05
CA ALA A 47 -7.34 9.74 -11.14
C ALA A 47 -8.71 9.32 -10.61
N SER A 48 -9.38 8.41 -11.29
CA SER A 48 -10.57 7.69 -10.81
C SER A 48 -10.22 6.36 -10.15
N SER A 49 -9.13 5.72 -10.56
CA SER A 49 -8.56 4.51 -9.97
C SER A 49 -7.05 4.43 -10.19
N LEU A 50 -6.33 3.80 -9.27
CA LEU A 50 -4.89 3.51 -9.32
C LEU A 50 -4.61 2.01 -9.20
N ASN A 51 -5.63 1.16 -9.31
CA ASN A 51 -5.49 -0.28 -9.14
C ASN A 51 -4.37 -0.84 -10.03
N GLY A 52 -3.33 -1.39 -9.41
CA GLY A 52 -2.19 -1.97 -10.10
C GLY A 52 -1.35 -1.00 -10.94
N LEU A 53 -1.43 0.32 -10.68
CA LEU A 53 -0.71 1.33 -11.47
C LEU A 53 0.76 0.97 -11.69
N PHE A 54 1.50 0.65 -10.62
CA PHE A 54 2.93 0.29 -10.67
C PHE A 54 3.17 -1.23 -10.59
N SER A 55 2.13 -2.04 -10.74
CA SER A 55 2.28 -3.50 -10.64
C SER A 55 3.33 -4.01 -11.63
N ASP A 56 4.28 -4.78 -11.10
CA ASP A 56 5.39 -5.37 -11.87
C ASP A 56 6.41 -4.37 -12.47
N CYS A 57 6.38 -3.09 -12.09
CA CYS A 57 7.38 -2.10 -12.50
C CYS A 57 8.68 -2.26 -11.69
N LYS A 58 9.27 -3.44 -11.74
CA LYS A 58 10.38 -3.88 -10.88
C LYS A 58 11.62 -3.01 -10.89
N LEU A 59 11.91 -2.36 -12.02
CA LEU A 59 13.12 -1.55 -12.25
C LEU A 59 12.87 -0.04 -12.12
N PHE A 60 11.68 0.41 -11.73
CA PHE A 60 11.44 1.83 -11.49
C PHE A 60 12.22 2.30 -10.27
N SER A 61 13.00 3.37 -10.45
CA SER A 61 13.73 4.01 -9.36
C SER A 61 12.80 4.83 -8.46
N ASN A 62 13.26 5.19 -7.26
CA ASN A 62 12.54 6.14 -6.39
C ASN A 62 12.16 7.40 -7.15
N GLN A 63 13.11 8.00 -7.89
CA GLN A 63 12.89 9.23 -8.66
C GLN A 63 11.79 9.06 -9.72
N THR A 64 11.75 7.91 -10.41
CA THR A 64 10.72 7.61 -11.40
C THR A 64 9.35 7.56 -10.77
N VAL A 65 9.22 6.82 -9.67
CA VAL A 65 7.94 6.67 -8.95
C VAL A 65 7.48 8.01 -8.39
N ASP A 66 8.35 8.77 -7.73
CA ASP A 66 8.03 10.09 -7.15
C ASP A 66 7.60 11.09 -8.24
N SER A 67 8.28 11.08 -9.40
CA SER A 67 7.91 11.93 -10.54
C SER A 67 6.51 11.65 -11.05
N ILE A 68 6.10 10.37 -11.09
CA ILE A 68 4.76 9.95 -11.53
C ILE A 68 3.72 10.31 -10.46
N ILE A 69 3.97 9.97 -9.20
CA ILE A 69 3.09 10.26 -8.07
C ILE A 69 2.77 11.76 -7.99
N SER A 70 3.78 12.62 -8.20
CA SER A 70 3.62 14.08 -8.15
C SER A 70 2.64 14.65 -9.19
N LYS A 71 2.34 13.89 -10.23
CA LYS A 71 1.38 14.28 -11.28
C LYS A 71 -0.04 13.78 -11.03
N ILE A 72 -0.23 12.88 -10.07
CA ILE A 72 -1.52 12.23 -9.83
C ILE A 72 -2.24 12.90 -8.67
N ASN A 73 -3.45 13.38 -8.93
CA ASN A 73 -4.36 13.89 -7.93
C ASN A 73 -5.41 12.81 -7.61
N ILE A 74 -5.46 12.40 -6.34
CA ILE A 74 -6.36 11.33 -5.88
C ILE A 74 -7.70 11.84 -5.31
N LYS A 75 -7.95 13.15 -5.30
CA LYS A 75 -9.14 13.76 -4.69
C LYS A 75 -10.46 13.17 -5.20
N TYR A 76 -10.47 12.70 -6.44
CA TYR A 76 -11.68 12.22 -7.11
C TYR A 76 -11.71 10.70 -7.29
N LEU A 77 -10.88 9.95 -6.55
CA LEU A 77 -10.96 8.48 -6.57
C LEU A 77 -12.36 8.01 -6.21
N SER A 78 -13.01 7.31 -7.12
CA SER A 78 -14.37 6.78 -6.96
C SER A 78 -14.41 5.26 -6.89
N ASP A 79 -13.37 4.60 -7.40
CA ASP A 79 -13.21 3.16 -7.28
C ASP A 79 -12.82 2.77 -5.85
N LYS A 80 -13.68 1.99 -5.17
CA LYS A 80 -13.43 1.50 -3.80
C LYS A 80 -12.26 0.52 -3.72
N ASN A 81 -11.77 0.02 -4.84
CA ASN A 81 -10.62 -0.87 -5.00
C ASN A 81 -9.40 -0.14 -5.60
N ALA A 82 -9.41 1.19 -5.61
CA ALA A 82 -8.43 2.01 -6.32
C ALA A 82 -6.98 1.74 -5.96
N PHE A 83 -6.70 1.21 -4.77
CA PHE A 83 -5.33 0.97 -4.31
C PHE A 83 -4.89 -0.50 -4.31
N ILE A 84 -5.72 -1.43 -4.82
CA ILE A 84 -5.29 -2.83 -4.94
C ILE A 84 -4.05 -2.91 -5.85
N ASN A 85 -2.98 -3.57 -5.37
CA ASN A 85 -1.71 -3.77 -6.09
C ASN A 85 -1.01 -2.48 -6.58
N THR A 86 -1.38 -1.28 -6.13
CA THR A 86 -0.90 -0.01 -6.69
C THR A 86 0.63 0.05 -6.79
N PHE A 87 1.35 -0.33 -5.75
CA PHE A 87 2.82 -0.34 -5.70
C PHE A 87 3.41 -1.75 -5.68
N SER A 88 2.61 -2.77 -5.98
CA SER A 88 3.05 -4.17 -5.89
C SER A 88 4.24 -4.45 -6.80
N GLY A 89 5.26 -5.11 -6.25
CA GLY A 89 6.43 -5.55 -7.02
C GLY A 89 7.42 -4.46 -7.40
N LEU A 90 7.42 -3.29 -6.73
CA LEU A 90 8.47 -2.28 -6.85
C LEU A 90 9.74 -2.75 -6.14
N GLU A 91 10.45 -3.70 -6.75
CA GLU A 91 11.51 -4.46 -6.07
C GLU A 91 12.75 -3.64 -5.70
N ILE A 92 13.12 -2.61 -6.50
CA ILE A 92 14.33 -1.81 -6.23
C ILE A 92 14.06 -0.48 -5.52
N VAL A 93 12.78 -0.10 -5.35
CA VAL A 93 12.39 1.12 -4.63
C VAL A 93 12.74 0.98 -3.15
N THR A 94 13.51 1.93 -2.63
CA THR A 94 13.92 1.94 -1.21
C THR A 94 13.13 2.94 -0.37
N LYS A 95 12.48 3.91 -1.02
CA LYS A 95 11.68 4.97 -0.39
C LYS A 95 10.45 5.26 -1.22
N LEU A 96 9.32 5.45 -0.57
CA LEU A 96 8.08 5.96 -1.17
C LEU A 96 7.60 7.16 -0.38
N ASN A 97 7.34 8.26 -1.09
CA ASN A 97 6.83 9.49 -0.51
C ASN A 97 5.44 9.83 -1.05
N LEU A 98 4.41 9.54 -0.27
CA LEU A 98 3.01 9.77 -0.61
C LEU A 98 2.45 11.07 0.01
N THR A 99 3.31 11.96 0.53
CA THR A 99 2.86 13.18 1.23
C THR A 99 2.08 14.16 0.36
N VAL A 100 2.14 14.01 -0.96
CA VAL A 100 1.34 14.79 -1.92
C VAL A 100 -0.11 14.31 -2.02
N TRP A 101 -0.42 13.13 -1.46
CA TRP A 101 -1.75 12.54 -1.46
C TRP A 101 -2.43 12.70 -0.11
N ASP A 102 -3.68 13.18 -0.12
CA ASP A 102 -4.53 13.25 1.07
C ASP A 102 -5.54 12.11 1.05
N PHE A 103 -5.41 11.20 2.01
CA PHE A 103 -6.28 10.03 2.14
C PHE A 103 -7.50 10.27 3.04
N SER A 104 -7.58 11.42 3.73
CA SER A 104 -8.53 11.66 4.83
C SER A 104 -10.01 11.51 4.46
N ASN A 105 -10.35 11.81 3.20
CA ASN A 105 -11.74 11.82 2.74
C ASN A 105 -12.04 10.72 1.71
N LEU A 106 -11.14 9.76 1.53
CA LEU A 106 -11.32 8.68 0.57
C LEU A 106 -12.17 7.54 1.15
N GLU A 107 -13.08 7.00 0.36
CA GLU A 107 -13.89 5.84 0.70
C GLU A 107 -13.32 4.53 0.12
N ILE A 108 -12.04 4.28 0.33
CA ILE A 108 -11.39 3.08 -0.17
C ILE A 108 -11.68 1.90 0.76
N LYS A 109 -12.25 0.84 0.21
CA LYS A 109 -12.58 -0.37 0.96
C LYS A 109 -11.50 -1.43 0.92
N ASN A 110 -10.73 -1.47 -0.17
CA ASN A 110 -9.80 -2.57 -0.41
C ASN A 110 -8.43 -2.04 -0.85
N MET A 111 -7.42 -2.39 -0.06
CA MET A 111 -6.01 -2.05 -0.28
C MET A 111 -5.12 -3.29 -0.33
N LYS A 112 -5.72 -4.44 -0.70
CA LYS A 112 -5.01 -5.71 -0.82
C LYS A 112 -3.76 -5.56 -1.68
N ASN A 113 -2.64 -6.13 -1.20
CA ASN A 113 -1.35 -6.13 -1.89
C ASN A 113 -0.79 -4.74 -2.24
N MET A 114 -1.26 -3.64 -1.64
CA MET A 114 -0.87 -2.28 -2.07
C MET A 114 0.64 -2.11 -2.19
N PHE A 115 1.42 -2.68 -1.27
CA PHE A 115 2.89 -2.65 -1.25
C PHE A 115 3.52 -4.04 -1.32
N TYR A 116 2.75 -5.06 -1.75
CA TYR A 116 3.23 -6.44 -1.80
C TYR A 116 4.53 -6.57 -2.60
N GLY A 117 5.53 -7.25 -2.05
CA GLY A 117 6.78 -7.51 -2.75
C GLY A 117 7.70 -6.30 -2.96
N CYS A 118 7.48 -5.19 -2.24
CA CYS A 118 8.41 -4.06 -2.19
C CYS A 118 9.64 -4.43 -1.34
N LYS A 119 10.45 -5.38 -1.83
CA LYS A 119 11.50 -6.08 -1.08
C LYS A 119 12.56 -5.15 -0.47
N ASN A 120 12.89 -4.07 -1.16
CA ASN A 120 13.92 -3.11 -0.74
C ASN A 120 13.36 -1.85 -0.05
N LEU A 121 12.02 -1.75 0.11
CA LEU A 121 11.39 -0.60 0.75
C LEU A 121 11.82 -0.50 2.22
N LYS A 122 12.45 0.63 2.58
CA LYS A 122 12.92 0.95 3.93
C LYS A 122 12.17 2.12 4.55
N GLU A 123 11.74 3.07 3.73
CA GLU A 123 11.10 4.31 4.18
C GLU A 123 9.78 4.53 3.41
N LEU A 124 8.68 4.67 4.16
CA LEU A 124 7.36 4.96 3.64
C LEU A 124 6.79 6.18 4.36
N LYS A 125 6.55 7.27 3.62
CA LYS A 125 6.00 8.53 4.14
C LYS A 125 4.66 8.86 3.54
N GLY A 126 3.89 9.69 4.26
CA GLY A 126 2.62 10.23 3.75
C GLY A 126 1.47 9.23 3.78
N ILE A 127 1.50 8.25 4.68
CA ILE A 127 0.44 7.25 4.84
C ILE A 127 -0.58 7.61 5.94
N LYS A 128 -0.58 8.86 6.39
CA LYS A 128 -1.56 9.36 7.36
C LYS A 128 -2.98 9.12 6.83
N ASN A 129 -3.87 8.58 7.69
CA ASN A 129 -5.24 8.24 7.35
C ASN A 129 -5.42 7.30 6.14
N LEU A 130 -4.36 6.61 5.70
CA LEU A 130 -4.44 5.67 4.57
C LEU A 130 -5.50 4.59 4.85
N VAL A 131 -5.46 3.99 6.04
CA VAL A 131 -6.51 3.07 6.52
C VAL A 131 -7.45 3.84 7.43
N ASN A 132 -8.75 3.82 7.12
CA ASN A 132 -9.79 4.52 7.87
C ASN A 132 -11.00 3.61 8.10
N SER A 133 -12.02 4.08 8.83
CA SER A 133 -13.20 3.30 9.19
C SER A 133 -14.00 2.70 8.02
N LYS A 134 -13.72 3.09 6.79
CA LYS A 134 -14.34 2.53 5.57
C LYS A 134 -13.54 1.37 4.99
N THR A 135 -12.29 1.22 5.39
CA THR A 135 -11.40 0.16 4.90
C THR A 135 -11.80 -1.19 5.49
N VAL A 136 -11.93 -2.19 4.63
CA VAL A 136 -12.42 -3.54 4.98
C VAL A 136 -11.34 -4.60 4.77
N ASP A 137 -10.49 -4.46 3.75
CA ASP A 137 -9.51 -5.48 3.35
C ASP A 137 -8.12 -4.84 3.15
N ILE A 138 -7.17 -5.30 3.98
CA ILE A 138 -5.74 -4.96 3.90
C ILE A 138 -4.87 -6.23 3.81
N ASN A 139 -5.46 -7.32 3.32
CA ASN A 139 -4.80 -8.59 3.11
C ASN A 139 -3.49 -8.40 2.33
N THR A 140 -2.41 -9.00 2.81
CA THR A 140 -1.07 -8.97 2.17
C THR A 140 -0.52 -7.57 1.85
N MET A 141 -1.04 -6.51 2.50
CA MET A 141 -0.71 -5.12 2.14
C MET A 141 0.79 -4.83 2.12
N PHE A 142 1.57 -5.39 3.07
CA PHE A 142 3.02 -5.26 3.17
C PHE A 142 3.75 -6.61 3.06
N ALA A 143 3.07 -7.68 2.61
CA ALA A 143 3.73 -8.96 2.54
C ALA A 143 4.96 -8.90 1.63
N ASP A 144 6.05 -9.57 2.03
CA ASP A 144 7.36 -9.56 1.38
C ASP A 144 8.05 -8.17 1.30
N CYS A 145 7.67 -7.20 2.15
CA CYS A 145 8.45 -5.97 2.37
C CYS A 145 9.64 -6.27 3.29
N SER A 146 10.56 -7.12 2.83
CA SER A 146 11.60 -7.73 3.67
C SER A 146 12.61 -6.74 4.25
N SER A 147 12.78 -5.57 3.67
CA SER A 147 13.69 -4.50 4.16
C SER A 147 13.00 -3.44 5.02
N LEU A 148 11.67 -3.51 5.20
CA LEU A 148 10.93 -2.55 6.04
C LEU A 148 11.28 -2.77 7.51
N GLU A 149 11.81 -1.74 8.18
CA GLU A 149 12.22 -1.82 9.57
C GLU A 149 11.19 -1.24 10.54
N GLU A 150 10.54 -0.15 10.15
CA GLU A 150 9.56 0.55 10.99
C GLU A 150 8.39 1.05 10.15
N ILE A 151 7.21 1.08 10.75
CA ILE A 151 6.02 1.70 10.16
C ILE A 151 5.23 2.44 11.23
N ASP A 152 4.73 3.63 10.90
CA ASP A 152 3.85 4.40 11.76
C ASP A 152 2.42 4.36 11.23
N ILE A 153 1.53 3.75 12.01
CA ILE A 153 0.10 3.62 11.75
C ILE A 153 -0.75 4.36 12.81
N SER A 154 -0.14 5.30 13.55
CA SER A 154 -0.82 6.00 14.65
C SER A 154 -2.09 6.74 14.23
N ASP A 155 -2.15 7.18 12.98
CA ASP A 155 -3.30 7.88 12.40
C ASP A 155 -4.25 6.93 11.63
N TRP A 156 -4.09 5.61 11.75
CA TRP A 156 -4.97 4.64 11.08
C TRP A 156 -6.13 4.24 11.99
N ASP A 157 -7.32 4.15 11.41
CA ASP A 157 -8.48 3.51 12.03
C ASP A 157 -8.71 2.13 11.41
N THR A 158 -8.21 1.11 12.08
CA THR A 158 -8.33 -0.27 11.62
C THR A 158 -9.58 -0.99 12.16
N SER A 159 -10.45 -0.30 12.92
CA SER A 159 -11.62 -0.90 13.56
C SER A 159 -12.66 -1.48 12.59
N GLY A 160 -12.68 -0.99 11.32
CA GLY A 160 -13.52 -1.48 10.23
C GLY A 160 -12.93 -2.66 9.45
N VAL A 161 -11.66 -2.97 9.65
CA VAL A 161 -10.95 -3.98 8.85
C VAL A 161 -11.40 -5.38 9.23
N GLU A 162 -11.82 -6.14 8.22
CA GLU A 162 -12.27 -7.52 8.37
C GLU A 162 -11.18 -8.55 8.02
N ASP A 163 -10.27 -8.22 7.09
CA ASP A 163 -9.20 -9.13 6.67
C ASP A 163 -7.80 -8.49 6.80
N PHE A 164 -7.05 -9.02 7.80
CA PHE A 164 -5.63 -8.70 8.07
C PHE A 164 -4.69 -9.82 7.61
N SER A 165 -5.18 -10.84 6.91
CA SER A 165 -4.40 -12.03 6.58
C SER A 165 -3.10 -11.66 5.87
N ARG A 166 -1.97 -12.22 6.36
CA ARG A 166 -0.63 -12.07 5.79
C ARG A 166 -0.15 -10.62 5.62
N MET A 167 -0.73 -9.65 6.35
CA MET A 167 -0.45 -8.22 6.18
C MET A 167 1.05 -7.89 6.23
N PHE A 168 1.82 -8.54 7.12
CA PHE A 168 3.26 -8.37 7.29
C PHE A 168 4.03 -9.69 7.13
N ASP A 169 3.47 -10.68 6.43
CA ASP A 169 4.17 -11.94 6.12
C ASP A 169 5.43 -11.64 5.30
N GLY A 170 6.59 -12.22 5.67
CA GLY A 170 7.85 -11.94 4.99
C GLY A 170 8.52 -10.59 5.33
N CYS A 171 7.99 -9.81 6.28
CA CYS A 171 8.64 -8.58 6.77
C CYS A 171 9.74 -8.90 7.79
N PHE A 172 10.81 -9.60 7.38
CA PHE A 172 11.83 -10.16 8.26
C PHE A 172 12.59 -9.13 9.11
N ASN A 173 12.72 -7.90 8.62
CA ASN A 173 13.45 -6.82 9.28
C ASN A 173 12.55 -5.88 10.09
N LEU A 174 11.24 -6.12 10.14
CA LEU A 174 10.31 -5.26 10.86
C LEU A 174 10.56 -5.35 12.37
N LYS A 175 10.92 -4.20 12.97
CA LYS A 175 11.29 -4.05 14.38
C LYS A 175 10.22 -3.32 15.18
N LYS A 176 9.47 -2.41 14.53
CA LYS A 176 8.53 -1.51 15.20
C LYS A 176 7.32 -1.18 14.34
N ILE A 177 6.15 -1.26 14.97
CA ILE A 177 4.90 -0.67 14.49
C ILE A 177 4.47 0.33 15.54
N THR A 178 4.42 1.63 15.16
CA THR A 178 3.90 2.68 16.04
C THR A 178 2.40 2.80 15.79
N GLY A 179 1.61 2.88 16.87
CA GLY A 179 0.15 2.90 16.81
C GLY A 179 -0.48 1.62 17.35
N VAL A 180 -1.76 1.45 17.12
CA VAL A 180 -2.58 0.33 17.64
C VAL A 180 -3.33 -0.32 16.49
N ILE A 181 -3.32 -1.64 16.44
CA ILE A 181 -4.17 -2.41 15.51
C ILE A 181 -5.46 -2.74 16.26
N ASP A 182 -6.56 -2.07 15.91
CA ASP A 182 -7.90 -2.38 16.43
C ASP A 182 -8.55 -3.45 15.54
N MET A 183 -8.78 -4.62 16.09
CA MET A 183 -9.33 -5.79 15.40
C MET A 183 -10.84 -5.98 15.64
N LYS A 184 -11.57 -4.92 15.97
CA LYS A 184 -12.99 -4.96 16.34
C LYS A 184 -13.88 -5.67 15.31
N SER A 185 -13.62 -5.47 14.02
CA SER A 185 -14.39 -6.09 12.92
C SER A 185 -13.68 -7.30 12.30
N CYS A 186 -12.55 -7.72 12.85
CA CYS A 186 -11.69 -8.74 12.25
C CYS A 186 -12.38 -10.10 12.13
N LYS A 187 -12.37 -10.66 10.91
CA LYS A 187 -12.85 -12.01 10.59
C LYS A 187 -11.70 -12.93 10.17
N GLN A 188 -10.63 -12.37 9.59
CA GLN A 188 -9.49 -13.13 9.07
C GLN A 188 -8.18 -12.42 9.43
N TYR A 189 -7.21 -13.18 9.96
CA TYR A 189 -5.86 -12.68 10.30
C TYR A 189 -4.77 -13.76 10.17
N ALA A 190 -5.06 -14.85 9.46
CA ALA A 190 -4.12 -15.96 9.31
C ALA A 190 -2.79 -15.49 8.70
N GLY A 191 -1.67 -15.81 9.37
CA GLY A 191 -0.34 -15.43 8.93
C GLY A 191 -0.07 -13.92 8.93
N MET A 192 -0.83 -13.11 9.67
CA MET A 192 -0.70 -11.64 9.70
C MET A 192 0.75 -11.16 9.83
N PHE A 193 1.56 -11.83 10.65
CA PHE A 193 2.99 -11.57 10.86
C PHE A 193 3.87 -12.75 10.43
N GLY A 194 3.39 -13.60 9.54
CA GLY A 194 4.04 -14.81 9.06
C GLY A 194 3.25 -16.07 9.37
N VAL A 195 3.32 -17.05 8.47
CA VAL A 195 2.61 -18.33 8.63
C VAL A 195 3.29 -19.26 9.62
N ASN A 196 4.57 -19.02 9.91
CA ASN A 196 5.38 -19.74 10.90
C ASN A 196 6.54 -18.87 11.40
N GLN A 197 7.30 -19.34 12.39
CA GLN A 197 8.46 -18.61 12.90
C GLN A 197 9.57 -18.37 11.86
N GLY A 198 9.60 -19.16 10.78
CA GLY A 198 10.54 -18.99 9.67
C GLY A 198 10.26 -17.77 8.79
N THR A 199 8.98 -17.40 8.65
CA THR A 199 8.52 -16.26 7.83
C THR A 199 8.04 -15.07 8.66
N GLY A 200 8.10 -15.17 10.00
CA GLY A 200 7.59 -14.16 10.92
C GLY A 200 8.50 -12.96 11.12
N CYS A 201 7.91 -11.92 11.71
CA CYS A 201 8.58 -10.67 12.09
C CYS A 201 9.36 -10.85 13.40
N LYS A 202 10.45 -11.65 13.38
CA LYS A 202 11.21 -12.06 14.58
C LYS A 202 11.73 -10.91 15.45
N ASN A 203 11.98 -9.76 14.84
CA ASN A 203 12.58 -8.60 15.50
C ASN A 203 11.54 -7.60 16.00
N LEU A 204 10.24 -7.81 15.69
CA LEU A 204 9.16 -6.92 16.10
C LEU A 204 9.00 -6.94 17.63
N LYS A 205 8.83 -5.76 18.23
CA LYS A 205 8.59 -5.59 19.67
C LYS A 205 7.54 -4.53 19.93
N GLY A 206 6.79 -4.70 21.05
CA GLY A 206 5.87 -3.69 21.55
C GLY A 206 4.66 -3.44 20.64
N LEU A 207 4.27 -4.43 19.83
CA LEU A 207 3.06 -4.34 19.04
C LEU A 207 1.83 -4.24 19.97
N LYS A 208 0.94 -3.29 19.71
CA LYS A 208 -0.30 -3.09 20.47
C LYS A 208 -1.51 -3.54 19.66
N ILE A 209 -2.31 -4.42 20.25
CA ILE A 209 -3.52 -4.95 19.65
C ILE A 209 -4.71 -4.68 20.55
N LYS A 210 -5.80 -4.21 19.97
CA LYS A 210 -7.06 -3.92 20.65
C LYS A 210 -8.19 -4.75 20.04
N ASN A 211 -9.15 -5.18 20.88
CA ASN A 211 -10.33 -5.93 20.47
C ASN A 211 -10.04 -7.17 19.59
N PRO A 212 -9.07 -8.04 19.93
CA PRO A 212 -8.82 -9.23 19.13
C PRO A 212 -9.99 -10.21 19.18
N PRO A 213 -10.20 -11.04 18.15
CA PRO A 213 -11.22 -12.09 18.17
C PRO A 213 -10.96 -13.12 19.29
N ASN A 214 -12.02 -13.82 19.71
CA ASN A 214 -11.91 -14.92 20.70
C ASN A 214 -10.93 -15.99 20.20
N GLY A 215 -10.05 -16.45 21.10
CA GLY A 215 -9.02 -17.43 20.75
C GLY A 215 -7.86 -16.87 19.92
N PHE A 216 -7.68 -15.56 19.92
CA PHE A 216 -6.63 -14.87 19.19
C PHE A 216 -5.23 -15.44 19.46
N PHE A 217 -4.51 -15.73 18.38
CA PHE A 217 -3.14 -16.20 18.39
C PHE A 217 -2.42 -15.79 17.10
N LEU A 218 -1.22 -15.25 17.22
CA LEU A 218 -0.39 -14.85 16.08
C LEU A 218 0.71 -15.88 15.82
N SER A 219 0.59 -16.65 14.75
CA SER A 219 1.51 -17.75 14.42
C SER A 219 2.96 -17.31 14.14
N GLY A 220 3.16 -16.10 13.68
CA GLY A 220 4.47 -15.52 13.30
C GLY A 220 5.18 -14.76 14.41
N LEU A 221 4.59 -14.63 15.62
CA LEU A 221 5.13 -13.87 16.74
C LEU A 221 5.12 -14.68 18.05
N ASP A 222 6.09 -14.39 18.91
CA ASP A 222 6.04 -14.80 20.31
C ASP A 222 5.12 -13.90 21.13
N LYS A 223 4.51 -14.45 22.21
CA LYS A 223 3.63 -13.69 23.13
C LYS A 223 4.32 -12.48 23.77
N THR A 224 5.66 -12.46 23.81
CA THR A 224 6.46 -11.34 24.35
C THR A 224 6.60 -10.17 23.39
N GLN A 225 6.21 -10.34 22.14
CA GLN A 225 6.36 -9.34 21.08
C GLN A 225 5.16 -8.41 20.96
N TYR A 226 4.01 -8.77 21.55
CA TYR A 226 2.79 -7.97 21.50
C TYR A 226 2.04 -7.95 22.84
N GLU A 227 1.24 -6.90 23.02
CA GLU A 227 0.31 -6.75 24.15
C GLU A 227 -1.12 -6.53 23.64
N ILE A 228 -2.09 -7.04 24.37
CA ILE A 228 -3.52 -6.78 24.17
C ILE A 228 -3.92 -5.68 25.14
N ILE A 229 -4.48 -4.58 24.65
CA ILE A 229 -4.84 -3.38 25.41
C ILE A 229 -6.35 -3.12 25.38
#